data_19e6fc16f8d5ea8e3aa7f1f96728e374
#
_entry.id   19e6fc16f8d5ea8e3aa7f1f96728e374
#
_cell.length_a   1.000
_cell.length_b   1.000
_cell.length_c   1.000
_cell.angle_alpha   90.00
_cell.angle_beta   90.00
_cell.angle_gamma   90.00
#
_symmetry.space_group_name_H-M   'P 1'
#
loop_
_entity.id
_entity.type
_entity.pdbx_description
1 polymer ?
#
loop_
_entity_poly.entity_id
_entity_poly.type
_entity_poly.pdbx_seq_one_letter_code
_entity_poly.pdbx_strand_id
1 'polypeptide(L)'
;MVGIKEKIEKMLSKNKDVVILGIESSCDETAASVSVNGTQILSNVIYSQVDLHTLYGGVVPEIASRMHIAKINQVIKKALSDAGKTFDDLDCVAVTYGPGLVGALLVGVSEAKAIAWARDIALVGVNHIKGHVCANYIEHPDLKPPFLCLVASGGHTHLVKATDHTTYDIIGDRKS
;
A
#
# COMPACT_ATOMS: atom_id res chain seq x y z
N MET A 1 17.39 12.17 15.50
CA MET A 1 16.18 11.65 14.80
C MET A 1 15.53 10.60 15.67
N VAL A 2 14.27 10.79 16.02
CA VAL A 2 13.46 9.81 16.75
C VAL A 2 13.33 8.54 15.91
N GLY A 3 13.58 7.37 16.48
CA GLY A 3 13.50 6.10 15.77
C GLY A 3 12.06 5.76 15.31
N ILE A 4 11.90 4.98 14.23
CA ILE A 4 10.59 4.55 13.72
C ILE A 4 9.74 3.90 14.83
N LYS A 5 10.36 3.05 15.66
CA LYS A 5 9.70 2.38 16.79
C LYS A 5 9.10 3.38 17.77
N GLU A 6 9.86 4.39 18.14
CA GLU A 6 9.41 5.45 19.05
C GLU A 6 8.28 6.31 18.46
N LYS A 7 8.30 6.56 17.13
CA LYS A 7 7.19 7.24 16.45
C LYS A 7 5.91 6.41 16.45
N ILE A 8 6.02 5.10 16.23
CA ILE A 8 4.88 4.18 16.29
C ILE A 8 4.33 4.10 17.71
N GLU A 9 5.19 3.96 18.71
CA GLU A 9 4.78 3.94 20.12
C GLU A 9 4.06 5.24 20.50
N LYS A 10 4.61 6.38 20.11
CA LYS A 10 3.99 7.71 20.32
C LYS A 10 2.65 7.84 19.61
N MET A 11 2.52 7.29 18.41
CA MET A 11 1.26 7.26 17.67
C MET A 11 0.19 6.43 18.42
N LEU A 12 0.53 5.21 18.82
CA LEU A 12 -0.37 4.30 19.50
C LEU A 12 -0.76 4.79 20.91
N SER A 13 0.14 5.51 21.60
CA SER A 13 -0.13 6.05 22.95
C SER A 13 -1.12 7.21 23.00
N LYS A 14 -1.42 7.84 21.85
CA LYS A 14 -2.32 9.01 21.79
C LYS A 14 -3.79 8.68 22.07
N ASN A 15 -4.16 7.41 22.14
CA ASN A 15 -5.53 6.93 22.38
C ASN A 15 -6.58 7.64 21.46
N LYS A 16 -6.20 7.90 20.23
CA LYS A 16 -7.03 8.50 19.18
C LYS A 16 -6.99 7.63 17.93
N ASP A 17 -7.93 7.86 17.03
CA ASP A 17 -7.92 7.25 15.71
C ASP A 17 -6.63 7.57 14.96
N VAL A 18 -6.06 6.54 14.32
CA VAL A 18 -4.83 6.61 13.55
C VAL A 18 -5.17 6.78 12.07
N VAL A 19 -4.81 7.92 11.49
CA VAL A 19 -5.03 8.21 10.07
C VAL A 19 -3.81 7.77 9.26
N ILE A 20 -4.02 6.89 8.30
CA ILE A 20 -2.95 6.26 7.52
C ILE A 20 -3.15 6.59 6.04
N LEU A 21 -2.09 7.08 5.39
CA LEU A 21 -2.00 7.17 3.94
C LEU A 21 -1.31 5.90 3.41
N GLY A 22 -2.01 5.09 2.63
CA GLY A 22 -1.47 3.95 1.90
C GLY A 22 -1.06 4.35 0.48
N ILE A 23 0.10 3.89 0.01
CA ILE A 23 0.63 4.14 -1.35
C ILE A 23 1.03 2.82 -1.98
N GLU A 24 0.53 2.58 -3.21
CA GLU A 24 0.84 1.40 -4.02
C GLU A 24 1.29 1.84 -5.42
N SER A 25 2.44 1.32 -5.87
CA SER A 25 3.00 1.58 -7.21
C SER A 25 3.82 0.41 -7.73
N SER A 26 3.48 -0.84 -7.37
CA SER A 26 4.33 -2.00 -7.64
C SER A 26 4.38 -2.45 -9.10
N CYS A 27 3.38 -2.12 -9.92
CA CYS A 27 3.30 -2.57 -11.31
C CYS A 27 2.82 -1.46 -12.25
N ASP A 28 1.56 -1.50 -12.68
CA ASP A 28 0.96 -0.61 -13.68
C ASP A 28 -0.20 0.22 -13.12
N GLU A 29 -0.40 0.21 -11.82
CA GLU A 29 -1.39 1.03 -11.14
C GLU A 29 -0.74 1.93 -10.09
N THR A 30 -1.04 3.23 -10.17
CA THR A 30 -0.70 4.18 -9.11
C THR A 30 -1.90 4.34 -8.21
N ALA A 31 -1.81 3.88 -6.97
CA ALA A 31 -2.92 3.99 -6.04
C ALA A 31 -2.53 4.69 -4.73
N ALA A 32 -3.49 5.41 -4.17
CA ALA A 32 -3.39 5.93 -2.82
C ALA A 32 -4.75 5.81 -2.11
N SER A 33 -4.70 5.47 -0.83
CA SER A 33 -5.87 5.36 0.02
C SER A 33 -5.64 6.07 1.35
N VAL A 34 -6.71 6.59 1.93
CA VAL A 34 -6.70 7.09 3.31
C VAL A 34 -7.60 6.20 4.15
N SER A 35 -7.07 5.67 5.24
CA SER A 35 -7.82 4.82 6.15
C SER A 35 -7.66 5.28 7.61
N VAL A 36 -8.63 4.89 8.43
CA VAL A 36 -8.58 5.07 9.88
C VAL A 36 -8.46 3.70 10.53
N ASN A 37 -7.49 3.57 11.42
CA ASN A 37 -7.19 2.33 12.16
C ASN A 37 -6.94 1.11 11.26
N GLY A 38 -6.62 1.34 9.98
CA GLY A 38 -6.31 0.29 9.00
C GLY A 38 -7.51 -0.49 8.45
N THR A 39 -8.72 -0.25 8.93
CA THR A 39 -9.94 -0.97 8.51
C THR A 39 -11.03 -0.06 7.94
N GLN A 40 -11.18 1.14 8.44
CA GLN A 40 -12.15 2.10 7.91
C GLN A 40 -11.52 2.87 6.73
N ILE A 41 -11.94 2.57 5.51
CA ILE A 41 -11.46 3.24 4.31
C ILE A 41 -12.26 4.53 4.11
N LEU A 42 -11.56 5.68 4.13
CA LEU A 42 -12.14 6.99 3.86
C LEU A 42 -12.07 7.33 2.36
N SER A 43 -11.03 6.90 1.68
CA SER A 43 -10.85 7.08 0.24
C SER A 43 -9.97 5.99 -0.35
N ASN A 44 -10.17 5.69 -1.64
CA ASN A 44 -9.32 4.82 -2.44
C ASN A 44 -9.30 5.34 -3.87
N VAL A 45 -8.15 5.82 -4.32
CA VAL A 45 -7.96 6.41 -5.65
C VAL A 45 -6.94 5.58 -6.42
N ILE A 46 -7.34 5.12 -7.59
CA ILE A 46 -6.50 4.30 -8.46
C ILE A 46 -6.40 4.98 -9.82
N TYR A 47 -5.17 5.12 -10.31
CA TYR A 47 -4.87 5.48 -11.68
C TYR A 47 -4.26 4.26 -12.37
N SER A 48 -5.04 3.63 -13.26
CA SER A 48 -4.60 2.47 -14.03
C SER A 48 -3.91 2.89 -15.32
N GLN A 49 -2.88 2.15 -15.71
CA GLN A 49 -2.13 2.29 -16.94
C GLN A 49 -2.45 1.17 -17.95
N VAL A 50 -3.47 0.35 -17.68
CA VAL A 50 -3.82 -0.84 -18.48
C VAL A 50 -4.01 -0.47 -19.95
N ASP A 51 -4.76 0.60 -20.26
CA ASP A 51 -5.01 1.03 -21.62
C ASP A 51 -3.71 1.38 -22.37
N LEU A 52 -2.77 2.02 -21.67
CA LEU A 52 -1.46 2.36 -22.23
C LEU A 52 -0.65 1.10 -22.53
N HIS A 53 -0.59 0.17 -21.59
CA HIS A 53 0.21 -1.05 -21.72
C HIS A 53 -0.39 -2.06 -22.69
N THR A 54 -1.70 -2.02 -22.93
CA THR A 54 -2.36 -2.83 -23.98
C THR A 54 -1.79 -2.54 -25.36
N LEU A 55 -1.37 -1.29 -25.65
CA LEU A 55 -0.75 -0.91 -26.92
C LEU A 55 0.60 -1.62 -27.17
N TYR A 56 1.24 -2.09 -26.11
CA TYR A 56 2.55 -2.77 -26.16
C TYR A 56 2.44 -4.29 -25.95
N GLY A 57 1.21 -4.81 -25.78
CA GLY A 57 0.98 -6.23 -25.52
C GLY A 57 1.36 -6.69 -24.10
N GLY A 58 1.59 -5.76 -23.18
CA GLY A 58 1.95 -6.04 -21.78
C GLY A 58 2.67 -4.89 -21.11
N VAL A 59 2.96 -5.04 -19.84
CA VAL A 59 3.58 -3.97 -19.04
C VAL A 59 5.02 -3.72 -19.46
N VAL A 60 5.33 -2.46 -19.80
CA VAL A 60 6.69 -1.98 -20.10
C VAL A 60 7.21 -1.24 -18.86
N PRO A 61 8.21 -1.80 -18.13
CA PRO A 61 8.63 -1.29 -16.81
C PRO A 61 9.07 0.18 -16.80
N GLU A 62 9.76 0.63 -17.84
CA GLU A 62 10.22 2.01 -17.95
C GLU A 62 9.04 2.99 -18.14
N ILE A 63 8.08 2.63 -18.99
CA ILE A 63 6.87 3.42 -19.21
C ILE A 63 6.06 3.48 -17.91
N ALA A 64 5.88 2.36 -17.24
CA ALA A 64 5.17 2.30 -15.95
C ALA A 64 5.80 3.25 -14.94
N SER A 65 7.12 3.21 -14.78
CA SER A 65 7.85 4.08 -13.84
C SER A 65 7.64 5.57 -14.15
N ARG A 66 7.73 5.98 -15.42
CA ARG A 66 7.51 7.38 -15.83
C ARG A 66 6.07 7.84 -15.57
N MET A 67 5.09 6.95 -15.79
CA MET A 67 3.69 7.26 -15.51
C MET A 67 3.42 7.39 -14.00
N HIS A 68 4.03 6.56 -13.17
CA HIS A 68 3.96 6.74 -11.71
C HIS A 68 4.48 8.11 -11.28
N ILE A 69 5.65 8.55 -11.79
CA ILE A 69 6.19 9.89 -11.49
C ILE A 69 5.19 10.98 -11.87
N ALA A 70 4.56 10.87 -13.04
CA ALA A 70 3.61 11.87 -13.53
C ALA A 70 2.31 11.94 -12.72
N LYS A 71 1.91 10.83 -12.08
CA LYS A 71 0.57 10.68 -11.49
C LYS A 71 0.53 10.64 -9.97
N ILE A 72 1.59 10.19 -9.31
CA ILE A 72 1.57 9.90 -7.86
C ILE A 72 1.09 11.08 -7.01
N ASN A 73 1.56 12.28 -7.28
CA ASN A 73 1.15 13.48 -6.55
C ASN A 73 -0.34 13.82 -6.75
N GLN A 74 -0.86 13.61 -7.96
CA GLN A 74 -2.28 13.84 -8.26
C GLN A 74 -3.16 12.83 -7.53
N VAL A 75 -2.76 11.56 -7.54
CA VAL A 75 -3.47 10.45 -6.88
C VAL A 75 -3.49 10.66 -5.36
N ILE A 76 -2.36 11.00 -4.74
CA ILE A 76 -2.29 11.27 -3.30
C ILE A 76 -3.14 12.48 -2.91
N LYS A 77 -3.03 13.59 -3.64
CA LYS A 77 -3.83 14.80 -3.35
C LYS A 77 -5.33 14.52 -3.47
N LYS A 78 -5.73 13.74 -4.49
CA LYS A 78 -7.12 13.35 -4.65
C LYS A 78 -7.58 12.44 -3.51
N ALA A 79 -6.78 11.46 -3.11
CA ALA A 79 -7.12 10.57 -2.00
C ALA A 79 -7.33 11.35 -0.69
N LEU A 80 -6.45 12.30 -0.38
CA LEU A 80 -6.60 13.18 0.78
C LEU A 80 -7.85 14.04 0.69
N SER A 81 -8.09 14.66 -0.47
CA SER A 81 -9.29 15.49 -0.70
C SER A 81 -10.58 14.69 -0.55
N ASP A 82 -10.65 13.49 -1.15
CA ASP A 82 -11.84 12.63 -1.10
C ASP A 82 -12.11 12.13 0.34
N ALA A 83 -11.05 12.00 1.15
CA ALA A 83 -11.14 11.66 2.56
C ALA A 83 -11.48 12.86 3.48
N GLY A 84 -11.52 14.08 2.95
CA GLY A 84 -11.63 15.30 3.75
C GLY A 84 -10.44 15.51 4.70
N LYS A 85 -9.24 15.08 4.28
CA LYS A 85 -8.01 15.11 5.06
C LYS A 85 -6.93 15.93 4.35
N THR A 86 -5.95 16.35 5.12
CA THR A 86 -4.72 17.01 4.67
C THR A 86 -3.50 16.21 5.09
N PHE A 87 -2.33 16.60 4.64
CA PHE A 87 -1.07 15.99 5.11
C PHE A 87 -0.83 16.17 6.62
N ASP A 88 -1.43 17.20 7.23
CA ASP A 88 -1.27 17.47 8.66
C ASP A 88 -2.13 16.57 9.54
N ASP A 89 -3.13 15.91 8.95
CA ASP A 89 -3.99 14.95 9.63
C ASP A 89 -3.39 13.55 9.71
N LEU A 90 -2.33 13.28 8.95
CA LEU A 90 -1.71 11.97 8.86
C LEU A 90 -0.89 11.62 10.10
N ASP A 91 -1.04 10.42 10.60
CA ASP A 91 -0.22 9.84 11.67
C ASP A 91 0.84 8.88 11.12
N CYS A 92 0.60 8.28 9.94
CA CYS A 92 1.49 7.28 9.33
C CYS A 92 1.36 7.27 7.80
N VAL A 93 2.45 6.93 7.12
CA VAL A 93 2.45 6.54 5.71
C VAL A 93 2.82 5.07 5.59
N ALA A 94 1.99 4.29 4.90
CA ALA A 94 2.27 2.91 4.53
C ALA A 94 2.55 2.84 3.03
N VAL A 95 3.59 2.11 2.61
CA VAL A 95 3.95 2.03 1.19
C VAL A 95 4.41 0.62 0.81
N THR A 96 3.98 0.15 -0.34
CA THR A 96 4.48 -1.10 -0.89
C THR A 96 5.93 -0.95 -1.32
N TYR A 97 6.80 -1.84 -0.77
CA TYR A 97 8.23 -1.86 -1.11
C TYR A 97 8.63 -3.05 -1.99
N GLY A 98 7.72 -4.00 -2.20
CA GLY A 98 7.95 -5.21 -2.98
C GLY A 98 6.98 -6.34 -2.64
N PRO A 99 6.94 -7.39 -3.48
CA PRO A 99 7.54 -7.48 -4.81
C PRO A 99 6.87 -6.58 -5.84
N GLY A 100 7.57 -6.31 -6.96
CA GLY A 100 7.07 -5.50 -8.07
C GLY A 100 8.19 -4.98 -8.96
N LEU A 101 7.84 -4.11 -9.91
CA LEU A 101 8.79 -3.45 -10.81
C LEU A 101 9.64 -2.44 -10.03
N VAL A 102 10.95 -2.62 -10.03
CA VAL A 102 11.87 -1.83 -9.19
C VAL A 102 11.71 -0.32 -9.42
N GLY A 103 11.67 0.14 -10.68
CA GLY A 103 11.51 1.54 -11.00
C GLY A 103 10.17 2.11 -10.53
N ALA A 104 9.10 1.35 -10.66
CA ALA A 104 7.76 1.72 -10.19
C ALA A 104 7.70 1.80 -8.65
N LEU A 105 8.20 0.77 -7.95
CA LEU A 105 8.31 0.75 -6.49
C LEU A 105 9.09 1.93 -5.93
N LEU A 106 10.22 2.29 -6.58
CA LEU A 106 11.05 3.42 -6.16
C LEU A 106 10.28 4.75 -6.17
N VAL A 107 9.33 4.95 -7.07
CA VAL A 107 8.51 6.16 -7.11
C VAL A 107 7.65 6.27 -5.84
N GLY A 108 6.87 5.23 -5.54
CA GLY A 108 6.02 5.21 -4.34
C GLY A 108 6.82 5.32 -3.05
N VAL A 109 7.92 4.57 -2.94
CA VAL A 109 8.78 4.59 -1.75
C VAL A 109 9.44 5.95 -1.55
N SER A 110 9.88 6.62 -2.62
CA SER A 110 10.50 7.94 -2.53
C SER A 110 9.50 9.00 -2.07
N GLU A 111 8.29 8.98 -2.63
CA GLU A 111 7.22 9.89 -2.24
C GLU A 111 6.78 9.67 -0.78
N ALA A 112 6.59 8.41 -0.39
CA ALA A 112 6.26 8.06 0.99
C ALA A 112 7.32 8.52 1.99
N LYS A 113 8.60 8.35 1.67
CA LYS A 113 9.71 8.83 2.48
C LYS A 113 9.72 10.35 2.60
N ALA A 114 9.47 11.06 1.50
CA ALA A 114 9.44 12.53 1.50
C ALA A 114 8.31 13.06 2.40
N ILE A 115 7.11 12.49 2.28
CA ILE A 115 5.96 12.86 3.10
C ILE A 115 6.22 12.56 4.58
N ALA A 116 6.67 11.34 4.89
CA ALA A 116 6.91 10.92 6.27
C ALA A 116 8.01 11.76 6.94
N TRP A 117 9.04 12.11 6.18
CA TRP A 117 10.13 12.95 6.67
C TRP A 117 9.67 14.40 6.89
N ALA A 118 8.95 14.98 5.92
CA ALA A 118 8.48 16.37 6.00
C ALA A 118 7.46 16.59 7.13
N ARG A 119 6.70 15.57 7.49
CA ARG A 119 5.67 15.62 8.55
C ARG A 119 6.12 15.04 9.89
N ASP A 120 7.33 14.51 9.95
CA ASP A 120 7.89 13.81 11.13
C ASP A 120 6.99 12.68 11.65
N ILE A 121 6.33 11.94 10.74
CA ILE A 121 5.43 10.82 11.04
C ILE A 121 6.07 9.47 10.74
N ALA A 122 5.40 8.39 11.16
CA ALA A 122 5.87 7.02 10.93
C ALA A 122 5.80 6.65 9.45
N LEU A 123 6.77 5.86 8.98
CA LEU A 123 6.79 5.22 7.66
C LEU A 123 6.83 3.71 7.84
N VAL A 124 5.89 3.01 7.21
CA VAL A 124 5.77 1.54 7.27
C VAL A 124 5.89 0.96 5.87
N GLY A 125 6.85 0.06 5.67
CA GLY A 125 6.98 -0.73 4.44
C GLY A 125 6.03 -1.92 4.46
N VAL A 126 5.27 -2.13 3.39
CA VAL A 126 4.31 -3.21 3.23
C VAL A 126 4.72 -4.11 2.07
N ASN A 127 4.66 -5.43 2.27
CA ASN A 127 4.81 -6.38 1.19
C ASN A 127 3.51 -6.46 0.38
N HIS A 128 3.60 -6.38 -0.96
CA HIS A 128 2.46 -6.38 -1.87
C HIS A 128 1.50 -7.57 -1.65
N ILE A 129 2.05 -8.79 -1.55
CA ILE A 129 1.24 -10.00 -1.32
C ILE A 129 0.56 -9.98 0.05
N LYS A 130 1.25 -9.47 1.08
CA LYS A 130 0.65 -9.27 2.40
C LYS A 130 -0.49 -8.26 2.36
N GLY A 131 -0.36 -7.22 1.52
CA GLY A 131 -1.44 -6.26 1.27
C GLY A 131 -2.71 -6.94 0.75
N HIS A 132 -2.59 -7.86 -0.22
CA HIS A 132 -3.73 -8.64 -0.72
C HIS A 132 -4.37 -9.50 0.36
N VAL A 133 -3.56 -10.14 1.23
CA VAL A 133 -4.11 -10.91 2.36
C VAL A 133 -4.84 -10.00 3.34
N CYS A 134 -4.25 -8.85 3.69
CA CYS A 134 -4.83 -7.89 4.62
C CYS A 134 -6.13 -7.25 4.12
N ALA A 135 -6.33 -7.13 2.80
CA ALA A 135 -7.56 -6.58 2.22
C ALA A 135 -8.82 -7.33 2.67
N ASN A 136 -8.68 -8.63 2.99
CA ASN A 136 -9.81 -9.41 3.51
C ASN A 136 -10.33 -8.90 4.86
N TYR A 137 -9.50 -8.27 5.69
CA TYR A 137 -9.94 -7.72 6.98
C TYR A 137 -10.86 -6.49 6.83
N ILE A 138 -10.85 -5.83 5.66
CA ILE A 138 -11.74 -4.70 5.35
C ILE A 138 -13.16 -5.19 5.14
N GLU A 139 -13.32 -6.25 4.31
CA GLU A 139 -14.64 -6.84 4.02
C GLU A 139 -15.12 -7.76 5.14
N HIS A 140 -14.20 -8.37 5.89
CA HIS A 140 -14.48 -9.34 6.93
C HIS A 140 -13.79 -8.94 8.25
N PRO A 141 -14.31 -7.94 8.97
CA PRO A 141 -13.70 -7.44 10.21
C PRO A 141 -13.59 -8.50 11.32
N ASP A 142 -14.46 -9.51 11.26
CA ASP A 142 -14.46 -10.64 12.22
C ASP A 142 -13.47 -11.75 11.87
N LEU A 143 -12.81 -11.68 10.71
CA LEU A 143 -11.82 -12.67 10.28
C LEU A 143 -10.61 -12.63 11.20
N LYS A 144 -10.30 -13.77 11.80
CA LYS A 144 -9.15 -13.92 12.71
C LYS A 144 -8.22 -15.03 12.25
N PRO A 145 -6.91 -14.86 12.34
CA PRO A 145 -5.98 -15.96 12.15
C PRO A 145 -6.22 -17.10 13.18
N PRO A 146 -5.88 -18.38 12.86
CA PRO A 146 -5.27 -18.78 11.59
C PRO A 146 -6.30 -19.05 10.47
N PHE A 147 -5.94 -18.71 9.22
CA PHE A 147 -6.73 -19.05 8.03
C PHE A 147 -5.83 -19.27 6.80
N LEU A 148 -6.42 -19.84 5.75
CA LEU A 148 -5.77 -19.99 4.45
C LEU A 148 -6.33 -18.94 3.48
N CYS A 149 -5.43 -18.27 2.76
CA CYS A 149 -5.76 -17.30 1.73
C CYS A 149 -5.18 -17.75 0.38
N LEU A 150 -6.01 -17.86 -0.64
CA LEU A 150 -5.58 -18.05 -2.01
C LEU A 150 -5.45 -16.68 -2.66
N VAL A 151 -4.23 -16.28 -2.97
CA VAL A 151 -3.93 -15.07 -3.76
C VAL A 151 -3.76 -15.52 -5.21
N ALA A 152 -4.75 -15.25 -6.05
CA ALA A 152 -4.73 -15.53 -7.48
C ALA A 152 -4.66 -14.20 -8.26
N SER A 153 -3.51 -13.90 -8.83
CA SER A 153 -3.28 -12.74 -9.68
C SER A 153 -2.80 -13.19 -11.07
N GLY A 154 -2.79 -12.28 -12.04
CA GLY A 154 -2.43 -12.60 -13.43
C GLY A 154 -1.05 -13.24 -13.62
N GLY A 155 -0.09 -13.01 -12.73
CA GLY A 155 1.27 -13.53 -12.82
C GLY A 155 1.64 -14.60 -11.80
N HIS A 156 0.91 -14.71 -10.69
CA HIS A 156 1.26 -15.60 -9.57
C HIS A 156 0.01 -16.15 -8.90
N THR A 157 0.11 -17.39 -8.43
CA THR A 157 -0.87 -17.99 -7.55
C THR A 157 -0.18 -18.48 -6.29
N HIS A 158 -0.50 -17.90 -5.15
CA HIS A 158 0.05 -18.27 -3.85
C HIS A 158 -1.03 -18.79 -2.93
N LEU A 159 -0.78 -19.93 -2.30
CA LEU A 159 -1.55 -20.39 -1.15
C LEU A 159 -0.80 -19.91 0.11
N VAL A 160 -1.41 -19.03 0.87
CA VAL A 160 -0.82 -18.39 2.03
C VAL A 160 -1.54 -18.85 3.29
N LYS A 161 -0.80 -19.26 4.30
CA LYS A 161 -1.30 -19.50 5.65
C LYS A 161 -1.03 -18.27 6.50
N ALA A 162 -2.08 -17.59 6.92
CA ALA A 162 -2.00 -16.53 7.92
C ALA A 162 -2.03 -17.16 9.31
N THR A 163 -0.95 -17.07 10.06
CA THR A 163 -0.85 -17.60 11.44
C THR A 163 -1.10 -16.52 12.48
N ASP A 164 -0.91 -15.26 12.10
CA ASP A 164 -1.09 -14.06 12.89
C ASP A 164 -1.49 -12.92 11.93
N HIS A 165 -1.94 -11.77 12.41
CA HIS A 165 -2.23 -10.58 11.60
C HIS A 165 -1.02 -10.05 10.82
N THR A 166 0.20 -10.38 11.22
CA THR A 166 1.45 -9.94 10.60
C THR A 166 2.32 -11.08 10.06
N THR A 167 2.00 -12.33 10.39
CA THR A 167 2.80 -13.51 10.05
C THR A 167 2.10 -14.36 9.01
N TYR A 168 2.76 -14.51 7.86
CA TYR A 168 2.22 -15.20 6.69
C TYR A 168 3.26 -16.16 6.12
N ASP A 169 2.88 -17.43 5.96
CA ASP A 169 3.71 -18.47 5.37
C ASP A 169 3.15 -18.85 4.00
N ILE A 170 3.98 -18.79 2.95
CA ILE A 170 3.61 -19.30 1.63
C ILE A 170 3.78 -20.82 1.66
N ILE A 171 2.67 -21.56 1.59
CA ILE A 171 2.66 -23.02 1.63
C ILE A 171 2.47 -23.65 0.24
N GLY A 172 2.12 -22.86 -0.76
CA GLY A 172 2.05 -23.25 -2.16
C GLY A 172 2.33 -22.06 -3.07
N ASP A 173 3.16 -22.26 -4.08
CA ASP A 173 3.50 -21.25 -5.09
C ASP A 173 3.44 -21.87 -6.48
N ARG A 174 2.72 -21.21 -7.39
CA ARG A 174 2.71 -21.56 -8.82
C ARG A 174 2.88 -20.28 -9.62
N LYS A 175 3.96 -20.26 -10.39
CA LYS A 175 4.16 -19.25 -11.43
C LYS A 175 3.49 -19.74 -12.71
N SER A 176 2.72 -18.87 -13.33
CA SER A 176 2.10 -19.11 -14.65
C SER A 176 3.11 -18.86 -15.76
#